data_79b1f5040613648c67783248ac9cbe98
#
_entry.id   79b1f5040613648c67783248ac9cbe98
#
_cell.length_a   1.000
_cell.length_b   1.000
_cell.length_c   1.000
_cell.angle_alpha   90.00
_cell.angle_beta   90.00
_cell.angle_gamma   90.00
#
_symmetry.space_group_name_H-M   'P 1'
#
loop_
_entity.id
_entity.type
_entity.pdbx_description
1 polymer ?
#
loop_
_entity_poly.entity_id
_entity_poly.type
_entity_poly.pdbx_seq_one_letter_code
_entity_poly.pdbx_strand_id
1 'polypeptide(L)'
;MTTPDTASSLPIDPPAAASPRRQGHEGHAGNTGYTGYTGDTGNSRKRIRVIDAVILLGALAGVAGTALGLLAPSRTGMAAGVLMAYAGFCAAVIGRHRQRHARAGQLAEAKDGATVVAYASQSGFAEQLALQTAQALQDAGVPVQLLSFDQLEAGRLAHCRQVLFVVSTTGEGDAPDSASGFARRLTAAAGAGGMRALRYGILALGDRSYANYCAFGHTLSAWMQRQHAQALFDMVEVDNGDAGALRHWQNHLSALAGGAEIADWEKPRYGVWRLHERRLLNPGSPGAPAFHLALVPATVGEGAPSWQAGDIAEIGPCLAPSEVARVLAKLSLDGDTAVRCDGASTTLAQALATRIVLPDPHLAALAGVTPQRLVDTLPLLPHREYSIASLPGDGQLDLLVRQTRHDDGRLGLASGWLTAHAAPGAGIALRIRTNRGFHPPADDRPLILIGNGTGLAGLRAHLKARAAAGHHRNWLLFGERTAEHDAFHHDELAAWQAHGVLQRLDLVYSRDGGSLHYVQDAVRASADALREWIEAGAAIYVCGSLKGMAAGVNAALSDVLGEEALLRLGEQGRYRRDVY
;
A
#
# COMPACT_ATOMS: atom_id res chain seq x y z
N MET A 1 -63.52 14.52 -27.11
CA MET A 1 -64.28 15.25 -26.09
C MET A 1 -63.39 15.28 -24.88
N THR A 2 -62.86 16.26 -24.66
CA THR A 2 -62.63 17.55 -24.04
C THR A 2 -61.28 17.58 -23.33
N THR A 3 -60.36 18.29 -23.91
CA THR A 3 -59.36 19.10 -23.16
C THR A 3 -60.09 20.44 -22.75
N PRO A 4 -59.54 21.37 -21.96
CA PRO A 4 -58.17 21.64 -21.49
C PRO A 4 -58.12 22.06 -20.00
N ASP A 5 -56.93 22.28 -19.41
CA ASP A 5 -56.57 23.67 -19.05
C ASP A 5 -55.12 23.82 -18.58
N THR A 6 -54.57 24.91 -18.99
CA THR A 6 -53.24 25.49 -18.80
C THR A 6 -53.10 26.27 -17.48
N ALA A 7 -51.92 26.24 -16.84
CA ALA A 7 -51.34 27.38 -16.09
C ALA A 7 -49.88 27.08 -15.81
N SER A 8 -49.00 27.75 -16.45
CA SER A 8 -48.36 29.05 -16.19
C SER A 8 -47.09 28.94 -15.37
N SER A 9 -46.00 29.00 -16.11
CA SER A 9 -44.61 29.17 -15.66
C SER A 9 -44.39 30.65 -15.22
N LEU A 10 -43.62 30.85 -14.14
CA LEU A 10 -42.87 32.07 -13.91
C LEU A 10 -41.47 31.75 -13.43
N PRO A 11 -40.43 32.43 -13.93
CA PRO A 11 -39.05 32.22 -13.57
C PRO A 11 -38.63 33.02 -12.32
N ILE A 12 -37.75 32.49 -11.50
CA ILE A 12 -37.13 33.18 -10.36
C ILE A 12 -35.69 33.53 -10.74
N ASP A 13 -35.41 34.85 -10.79
CA ASP A 13 -34.09 35.42 -10.98
C ASP A 13 -33.20 35.26 -9.74
N PRO A 14 -31.87 35.22 -9.90
CA PRO A 14 -30.91 35.16 -8.78
C PRO A 14 -30.61 36.59 -8.26
N PRO A 15 -30.33 36.79 -6.96
CA PRO A 15 -30.03 38.11 -6.40
C PRO A 15 -28.58 38.55 -6.70
N ALA A 16 -28.51 39.88 -6.95
CA ALA A 16 -27.32 40.63 -7.33
C ALA A 16 -26.26 40.74 -6.22
N ALA A 17 -25.02 40.84 -6.66
CA ALA A 17 -23.84 41.15 -5.88
C ALA A 17 -23.87 42.61 -5.38
N ALA A 18 -23.58 42.81 -4.08
CA ALA A 18 -23.33 44.10 -3.47
C ALA A 18 -21.83 44.28 -3.17
N SER A 19 -21.25 45.32 -3.78
CA SER A 19 -19.91 45.82 -3.45
C SER A 19 -19.95 46.75 -2.23
N PRO A 20 -18.99 46.77 -1.32
CA PRO A 20 -18.89 47.80 -0.30
C PRO A 20 -17.97 48.94 -0.71
N ARG A 21 -18.43 50.13 -0.39
CA ARG A 21 -17.81 51.46 -0.55
C ARG A 21 -16.57 51.59 0.35
N ARG A 22 -15.58 52.30 -0.18
CA ARG A 22 -14.47 52.93 0.56
C ARG A 22 -14.99 54.05 1.47
N GLN A 23 -14.51 54.07 2.72
CA GLN A 23 -14.33 55.31 3.50
C GLN A 23 -12.96 55.23 4.18
N GLY A 24 -12.18 56.27 3.96
CA GLY A 24 -10.89 56.50 4.62
C GLY A 24 -11.05 57.16 5.98
N HIS A 25 -10.12 56.91 6.86
CA HIS A 25 -9.72 57.86 7.91
C HIS A 25 -8.23 57.72 8.20
N GLU A 26 -7.59 58.87 8.30
CA GLU A 26 -6.18 59.13 8.54
C GLU A 26 -5.78 58.89 10.01
N GLY A 27 -4.52 58.46 10.19
CA GLY A 27 -3.62 59.02 11.22
C GLY A 27 -3.54 58.31 12.56
N HIS A 28 -2.47 57.55 12.81
CA HIS A 28 -1.47 57.98 13.80
C HIS A 28 -0.26 57.02 13.77
N ALA A 29 0.92 57.60 13.73
CA ALA A 29 2.22 56.94 13.81
C ALA A 29 2.47 56.41 15.21
N GLY A 30 2.86 55.13 15.29
CA GLY A 30 3.40 54.49 16.48
C GLY A 30 4.50 53.51 16.05
N ASN A 31 5.73 54.02 16.19
CA ASN A 31 6.98 53.35 15.92
C ASN A 31 7.26 52.29 16.99
N THR A 32 7.17 50.99 16.65
CA THR A 32 7.84 49.93 17.43
C THR A 32 8.51 48.95 16.43
N GLY A 33 9.84 48.95 16.49
CA GLY A 33 10.71 48.16 15.64
C GLY A 33 10.45 46.66 15.77
N TYR A 34 10.08 46.03 14.68
CA TYR A 34 10.18 44.60 14.49
C TYR A 34 11.48 44.30 13.75
N THR A 35 12.48 43.81 14.51
CA THR A 35 13.69 43.26 13.94
C THR A 35 13.34 42.03 13.16
N GLY A 36 13.46 42.13 11.83
CA GLY A 36 13.29 41.00 10.91
C GLY A 36 14.29 39.89 11.23
N TYR A 37 13.77 38.73 11.64
CA TYR A 37 14.49 37.45 11.59
C TYR A 37 14.57 37.00 10.13
N THR A 38 15.63 37.38 9.45
CA THR A 38 16.04 36.73 8.20
C THR A 38 16.57 35.35 8.57
N GLY A 39 15.71 34.32 8.42
CA GLY A 39 16.07 32.93 8.62
C GLY A 39 17.31 32.54 7.81
N ASP A 40 18.28 32.00 8.51
CA ASP A 40 19.62 31.59 8.07
C ASP A 40 19.57 30.36 7.10
N THR A 41 19.00 30.54 5.89
CA THR A 41 19.11 29.55 4.81
C THR A 41 20.51 29.42 4.24
N GLY A 42 21.41 30.39 4.50
CA GLY A 42 22.81 30.35 4.12
C GLY A 42 23.67 29.42 4.95
N ASN A 43 23.30 29.20 6.22
CA ASN A 43 24.07 28.39 7.16
C ASN A 43 23.83 26.88 6.96
N SER A 44 22.61 26.47 6.57
CA SER A 44 22.30 25.08 6.23
C SER A 44 23.05 24.59 4.98
N ARG A 45 23.10 25.39 3.92
CA ARG A 45 23.86 25.05 2.70
C ARG A 45 25.37 25.02 2.93
N LYS A 46 25.91 25.87 3.81
CA LYS A 46 27.33 25.81 4.22
C LYS A 46 27.64 24.57 5.04
N ARG A 47 26.75 24.16 5.97
CA ARG A 47 26.92 22.93 6.76
C ARG A 47 26.90 21.67 5.90
N ILE A 48 26.01 21.57 4.91
CA ILE A 48 25.95 20.43 3.99
C ILE A 48 27.25 20.32 3.18
N ARG A 49 27.78 21.43 2.64
CA ARG A 49 29.06 21.44 1.91
C ARG A 49 30.25 21.05 2.80
N VAL A 50 30.23 21.40 4.07
CA VAL A 50 31.29 21.01 5.03
C VAL A 50 31.21 19.50 5.33
N ILE A 51 30.01 18.94 5.44
CA ILE A 51 29.82 17.50 5.66
C ILE A 51 30.28 16.69 4.44
N ASP A 52 29.95 17.13 3.22
CA ASP A 52 30.41 16.49 1.99
C ASP A 52 31.95 16.55 1.87
N ALA A 53 32.56 17.65 2.26
CA ALA A 53 34.01 17.78 2.32
C ALA A 53 34.67 16.86 3.34
N VAL A 54 34.05 16.66 4.52
CA VAL A 54 34.55 15.72 5.55
C VAL A 54 34.47 14.27 5.08
N ILE A 55 33.38 13.89 4.38
CA ILE A 55 33.23 12.54 3.82
C ILE A 55 34.29 12.30 2.72
N LEU A 56 34.49 13.28 1.85
CA LEU A 56 35.49 13.20 0.79
C LEU A 56 36.91 13.10 1.37
N LEU A 57 37.24 13.92 2.38
CA LEU A 57 38.52 13.88 3.09
C LEU A 57 38.73 12.53 3.79
N GLY A 58 37.68 11.97 4.43
CA GLY A 58 37.73 10.65 5.06
C GLY A 58 37.99 9.53 4.05
N ALA A 59 37.32 9.56 2.88
CA ALA A 59 37.54 8.61 1.81
C ALA A 59 38.97 8.74 1.21
N LEU A 60 39.44 9.95 1.00
CA LEU A 60 40.83 10.21 0.54
C LEU A 60 41.88 9.78 1.55
N ALA A 61 41.67 10.01 2.85
CA ALA A 61 42.53 9.51 3.92
C ALA A 61 42.58 7.98 3.98
N GLY A 62 41.43 7.31 3.75
CA GLY A 62 41.37 5.84 3.64
C GLY A 62 42.21 5.30 2.46
N VAL A 63 42.07 5.91 1.27
CA VAL A 63 42.83 5.55 0.08
C VAL A 63 44.32 5.84 0.28
N ALA A 64 44.68 7.00 0.85
CA ALA A 64 46.06 7.36 1.14
C ALA A 64 46.69 6.40 2.18
N GLY A 65 45.91 5.99 3.21
CA GLY A 65 46.34 5.04 4.21
C GLY A 65 46.64 3.64 3.66
N THR A 66 45.77 3.15 2.75
CA THR A 66 46.00 1.86 2.08
C THR A 66 47.21 1.94 1.13
N ALA A 67 47.38 3.04 0.38
CA ALA A 67 48.52 3.28 -0.47
C ALA A 67 49.84 3.35 0.33
N LEU A 68 49.86 4.04 1.46
CA LEU A 68 51.03 4.16 2.34
C LEU A 68 51.40 2.78 2.95
N GLY A 69 50.43 1.96 3.34
CA GLY A 69 50.67 0.59 3.82
C GLY A 69 51.27 -0.33 2.77
N LEU A 70 50.93 -0.12 1.48
CA LEU A 70 51.50 -0.86 0.34
C LEU A 70 52.92 -0.38 -0.06
N LEU A 71 53.22 0.92 0.10
CA LEU A 71 54.48 1.54 -0.27
C LEU A 71 55.56 1.45 0.82
N ALA A 72 55.19 1.25 2.08
CA ALA A 72 56.10 1.16 3.20
C ALA A 72 55.89 -0.18 3.97
N PRO A 73 56.46 -1.29 3.51
CA PRO A 73 56.22 -2.63 4.07
C PRO A 73 56.88 -2.85 5.44
N SER A 74 57.16 -1.82 6.20
CA SER A 74 57.55 -1.92 7.61
C SER A 74 56.32 -2.14 8.52
N ARG A 75 56.51 -2.82 9.68
CA ARG A 75 55.43 -3.07 10.65
C ARG A 75 54.76 -1.80 11.11
N THR A 76 55.50 -0.71 11.25
CA THR A 76 55.00 0.62 11.60
C THR A 76 54.20 1.27 10.46
N GLY A 77 54.62 1.11 9.20
CA GLY A 77 53.96 1.61 8.00
C GLY A 77 52.58 0.90 7.79
N MET A 78 52.55 -0.42 7.93
CA MET A 78 51.30 -1.16 7.84
C MET A 78 50.32 -0.81 8.97
N ALA A 79 50.79 -0.65 10.22
CA ALA A 79 49.95 -0.24 11.34
C ALA A 79 49.36 1.16 11.13
N ALA A 80 50.15 2.11 10.65
CA ALA A 80 49.69 3.46 10.32
C ALA A 80 48.66 3.45 9.17
N GLY A 81 48.88 2.61 8.13
CA GLY A 81 47.94 2.42 7.03
C GLY A 81 46.56 1.87 7.49
N VAL A 82 46.58 0.84 8.35
CA VAL A 82 45.35 0.27 8.92
C VAL A 82 44.59 1.30 9.79
N LEU A 83 45.32 2.05 10.63
CA LEU A 83 44.70 3.08 11.47
C LEU A 83 44.08 4.21 10.64
N MET A 84 44.74 4.66 9.57
CA MET A 84 44.17 5.68 8.68
C MET A 84 42.98 5.16 7.87
N ALA A 85 43.02 3.92 7.37
CA ALA A 85 41.88 3.29 6.71
C ALA A 85 40.68 3.16 7.65
N TYR A 86 40.92 2.75 8.89
CA TYR A 86 39.88 2.66 9.92
C TYR A 86 39.31 4.02 10.30
N ALA A 87 40.14 5.05 10.46
CA ALA A 87 39.68 6.42 10.72
C ALA A 87 38.87 6.97 9.54
N GLY A 88 39.27 6.69 8.30
CA GLY A 88 38.52 7.04 7.09
C GLY A 88 37.15 6.35 7.02
N PHE A 89 37.11 5.07 7.36
CA PHE A 89 35.85 4.30 7.47
C PHE A 89 34.93 4.90 8.54
N CYS A 90 35.44 5.18 9.75
CA CYS A 90 34.67 5.80 10.82
C CYS A 90 34.15 7.19 10.42
N ALA A 91 34.97 8.03 9.77
CA ALA A 91 34.54 9.33 9.28
C ALA A 91 33.44 9.22 8.20
N ALA A 92 33.53 8.26 7.30
CA ALA A 92 32.51 8.01 6.30
C ALA A 92 31.18 7.52 6.92
N VAL A 93 31.24 6.64 7.92
CA VAL A 93 30.06 6.16 8.67
C VAL A 93 29.41 7.32 9.46
N ILE A 94 30.20 8.11 10.18
CA ILE A 94 29.71 9.27 10.92
C ILE A 94 29.13 10.33 9.97
N GLY A 95 29.77 10.57 8.83
CA GLY A 95 29.30 11.50 7.81
C GLY A 95 27.95 11.07 7.23
N ARG A 96 27.79 9.78 6.86
CA ARG A 96 26.50 9.22 6.41
C ARG A 96 25.42 9.31 7.49
N HIS A 97 25.77 9.02 8.74
CA HIS A 97 24.83 9.14 9.88
C HIS A 97 24.38 10.60 10.05
N ARG A 98 25.30 11.56 10.03
CA ARG A 98 24.99 13.00 10.10
C ARG A 98 24.17 13.52 8.92
N GLN A 99 24.42 13.05 7.69
CA GLN A 99 23.60 13.41 6.55
C GLN A 99 22.16 12.89 6.68
N ARG A 100 21.97 11.65 7.19
CA ARG A 100 20.65 11.09 7.47
C ARG A 100 19.90 11.95 8.50
N HIS A 101 20.55 12.32 9.60
CA HIS A 101 19.95 13.19 10.63
C HIS A 101 19.66 14.61 10.11
N ALA A 102 20.50 15.17 9.24
CA ALA A 102 20.24 16.48 8.63
C ALA A 102 19.03 16.44 7.69
N ARG A 103 18.83 15.35 6.92
CA ARG A 103 17.65 15.13 6.09
C ARG A 103 16.39 14.91 6.93
N ALA A 104 16.49 14.11 8.00
CA ALA A 104 15.42 13.94 8.98
C ALA A 104 15.00 15.28 9.61
N GLY A 105 15.97 16.14 9.95
CA GLY A 105 15.72 17.48 10.50
C GLY A 105 14.96 18.41 9.52
N GLN A 106 15.24 18.34 8.23
CA GLN A 106 14.50 19.09 7.20
C GLN A 106 13.06 18.63 7.04
N LEU A 107 12.80 17.32 7.20
CA LEU A 107 11.44 16.74 7.19
C LEU A 107 10.68 17.00 8.49
N ALA A 108 11.36 17.39 9.58
CA ALA A 108 10.74 17.67 10.88
C ALA A 108 10.06 19.05 10.98
N GLU A 109 10.32 19.98 10.05
CA GLU A 109 9.76 21.36 10.04
C GLU A 109 8.41 21.47 9.30
N ALA A 110 7.58 20.43 9.29
CA ALA A 110 6.33 20.45 8.54
C ALA A 110 5.19 21.20 9.27
N LYS A 111 4.32 21.80 8.47
CA LYS A 111 3.16 22.62 8.87
C LYS A 111 2.06 21.80 9.57
N ASP A 112 1.19 22.49 10.33
CA ASP A 112 -0.02 21.90 10.90
C ASP A 112 -0.83 21.12 9.85
N GLY A 113 -1.21 19.87 10.18
CA GLY A 113 -1.96 18.97 9.30
C GLY A 113 -1.12 18.02 8.43
N ALA A 114 0.20 18.01 8.57
CA ALA A 114 1.08 17.07 7.89
C ALA A 114 0.85 15.62 8.37
N THR A 115 1.09 14.65 7.46
CA THR A 115 1.20 13.24 7.83
C THR A 115 2.47 13.03 8.64
N VAL A 116 2.35 12.50 9.85
CA VAL A 116 3.50 12.14 10.67
C VAL A 116 4.00 10.76 10.25
N VAL A 117 5.28 10.62 9.95
CA VAL A 117 5.96 9.33 9.82
C VAL A 117 6.82 9.14 11.06
N ALA A 118 6.43 8.21 11.94
CA ALA A 118 7.11 7.94 13.20
C ALA A 118 7.86 6.60 13.13
N TYR A 119 9.12 6.58 13.56
CA TYR A 119 9.90 5.35 13.50
C TYR A 119 10.55 4.96 14.82
N ALA A 120 10.63 3.63 15.04
CA ALA A 120 11.39 3.01 16.11
C ALA A 120 12.35 1.98 15.51
N SER A 121 13.65 2.21 15.66
CA SER A 121 14.68 1.41 15.02
C SER A 121 15.82 1.09 15.99
N GLN A 122 16.28 -0.17 15.97
CA GLN A 122 17.49 -0.58 16.68
C GLN A 122 18.71 -0.59 15.77
N SER A 123 18.58 -1.18 14.58
CA SER A 123 19.67 -1.35 13.60
C SER A 123 19.75 -0.26 12.54
N GLY A 124 18.79 0.68 12.52
CA GLY A 124 18.67 1.74 11.51
C GLY A 124 17.83 1.35 10.28
N PHE A 125 17.38 0.11 10.16
CA PHE A 125 16.58 -0.33 8.99
C PHE A 125 15.17 0.31 8.99
N ALA A 126 14.48 0.33 10.14
CA ALA A 126 13.20 1.03 10.26
C ALA A 126 13.34 2.54 9.99
N GLU A 127 14.43 3.18 10.43
CA GLU A 127 14.73 4.57 10.11
C GLU A 127 14.90 4.79 8.61
N GLN A 128 15.63 3.91 7.92
CA GLN A 128 15.81 3.98 6.47
C GLN A 128 14.47 3.88 5.74
N LEU A 129 13.61 2.93 6.10
CA LEU A 129 12.30 2.75 5.49
C LEU A 129 11.35 3.93 5.80
N ALA A 130 11.45 4.50 7.00
CA ALA A 130 10.68 5.70 7.36
C ALA A 130 11.12 6.93 6.53
N LEU A 131 12.42 7.09 6.29
CA LEU A 131 12.94 8.11 5.39
C LEU A 131 12.44 7.92 3.94
N GLN A 132 12.47 6.69 3.43
CA GLN A 132 11.94 6.36 2.10
C GLN A 132 10.42 6.60 2.02
N THR A 133 9.67 6.23 3.07
CA THR A 133 8.23 6.51 3.20
C THR A 133 7.94 8.01 3.16
N ALA A 134 8.67 8.80 3.96
CA ALA A 134 8.50 10.24 4.02
C ALA A 134 8.84 10.90 2.67
N GLN A 135 9.92 10.48 2.02
CA GLN A 135 10.33 10.99 0.73
C GLN A 135 9.30 10.67 -0.37
N ALA A 136 8.83 9.42 -0.44
CA ALA A 136 7.83 8.99 -1.42
C ALA A 136 6.52 9.79 -1.32
N LEU A 137 6.03 10.03 -0.10
CA LEU A 137 4.86 10.86 0.14
C LEU A 137 5.10 12.33 -0.21
N GLN A 138 6.28 12.88 0.13
CA GLN A 138 6.64 14.26 -0.17
C GLN A 138 6.77 14.49 -1.69
N ASP A 139 7.39 13.57 -2.42
CA ASP A 139 7.50 13.60 -3.88
C ASP A 139 6.12 13.54 -4.55
N ALA A 140 5.17 12.83 -3.92
CA ALA A 140 3.76 12.80 -4.33
C ALA A 140 2.93 14.02 -3.84
N GLY A 141 3.57 15.04 -3.25
CA GLY A 141 2.92 16.29 -2.84
C GLY A 141 2.21 16.24 -1.49
N VAL A 142 2.34 15.16 -0.71
CA VAL A 142 1.77 15.04 0.62
C VAL A 142 2.69 15.70 1.64
N PRO A 143 2.23 16.68 2.45
CA PRO A 143 3.05 17.24 3.54
C PRO A 143 3.37 16.18 4.59
N VAL A 144 4.67 16.00 4.89
CA VAL A 144 5.15 14.97 5.81
C VAL A 144 6.04 15.56 6.89
N GLN A 145 5.91 15.02 8.11
CA GLN A 145 6.83 15.24 9.21
C GLN A 145 7.41 13.91 9.67
N LEU A 146 8.74 13.76 9.67
CA LEU A 146 9.43 12.57 10.15
C LEU A 146 9.87 12.75 11.61
N LEU A 147 9.53 11.78 12.47
CA LEU A 147 9.86 11.79 13.89
C LEU A 147 10.40 10.42 14.35
N SER A 148 11.39 10.43 15.21
CA SER A 148 11.75 9.24 15.98
C SER A 148 10.79 9.08 17.19
N PHE A 149 10.62 7.87 17.70
CA PHE A 149 9.71 7.57 18.82
C PHE A 149 10.11 8.25 20.13
N ASP A 150 11.38 8.58 20.34
CA ASP A 150 11.83 9.39 21.47
C ASP A 150 11.31 10.83 21.42
N GLN A 151 11.03 11.36 20.23
CA GLN A 151 10.44 12.66 19.98
C GLN A 151 8.89 12.64 19.95
N LEU A 152 8.31 11.44 20.03
CA LEU A 152 6.86 11.24 19.91
C LEU A 152 6.20 11.28 21.29
N GLU A 153 5.50 12.36 21.59
CA GLU A 153 4.70 12.49 22.80
C GLU A 153 3.27 12.00 22.57
N ALA A 154 2.70 11.26 23.54
CA ALA A 154 1.32 10.77 23.44
C ALA A 154 0.29 11.91 23.25
N GLY A 155 0.51 13.07 23.91
CA GLY A 155 -0.31 14.27 23.74
C GLY A 155 -0.27 14.82 22.32
N ARG A 156 0.84 14.67 21.62
CA ARG A 156 1.00 15.09 20.24
C ARG A 156 0.19 14.21 19.26
N LEU A 157 0.15 12.90 19.50
CA LEU A 157 -0.65 11.98 18.68
C LEU A 157 -2.14 12.33 18.69
N ALA A 158 -2.67 12.78 19.82
CA ALA A 158 -4.07 13.19 19.93
C ALA A 158 -4.45 14.37 19.00
N HIS A 159 -3.46 15.18 18.60
CA HIS A 159 -3.65 16.32 17.69
C HIS A 159 -3.29 15.99 16.22
N CYS A 160 -2.70 14.83 15.96
CA CYS A 160 -2.41 14.38 14.60
C CYS A 160 -3.68 13.90 13.89
N ARG A 161 -3.80 14.21 12.60
CA ARG A 161 -4.84 13.64 11.75
C ARG A 161 -4.46 12.26 11.21
N GLN A 162 -3.17 12.08 10.91
CA GLN A 162 -2.65 10.87 10.29
C GLN A 162 -1.23 10.59 10.74
N VAL A 163 -0.95 9.33 11.07
CA VAL A 163 0.39 8.85 11.43
C VAL A 163 0.69 7.52 10.75
N LEU A 164 1.90 7.38 10.23
CA LEU A 164 2.45 6.14 9.72
C LEU A 164 3.60 5.72 10.63
N PHE A 165 3.47 4.55 11.22
CA PHE A 165 4.49 3.98 12.10
C PHE A 165 5.36 3.00 11.30
N VAL A 166 6.68 3.12 11.44
CA VAL A 166 7.66 2.16 10.91
C VAL A 166 8.47 1.65 12.10
N VAL A 167 8.18 0.44 12.54
CA VAL A 167 8.68 -0.06 13.83
C VAL A 167 9.36 -1.41 13.67
N SER A 168 10.55 -1.56 14.25
CA SER A 168 11.21 -2.86 14.37
C SER A 168 10.89 -3.50 15.72
N THR A 169 10.95 -4.82 15.73
CA THR A 169 10.91 -5.63 16.95
C THR A 169 12.33 -6.09 17.27
N THR A 170 12.73 -6.08 18.52
CA THR A 170 14.07 -6.46 18.99
C THR A 170 14.00 -7.61 19.98
N GLY A 171 15.09 -8.39 20.09
CA GLY A 171 15.18 -9.51 21.02
C GLY A 171 13.99 -10.47 20.93
N GLU A 172 13.44 -10.84 22.05
CA GLU A 172 12.31 -11.78 22.16
C GLU A 172 10.93 -11.09 22.04
N GLY A 173 10.84 -9.96 21.35
CA GLY A 173 9.57 -9.26 21.10
C GLY A 173 9.52 -7.84 21.65
N ASP A 174 10.64 -7.31 22.10
CA ASP A 174 10.74 -6.01 22.77
C ASP A 174 10.68 -4.84 21.77
N ALA A 175 10.31 -3.68 22.30
CA ALA A 175 10.42 -2.42 21.57
C ALA A 175 11.91 -2.01 21.45
N PRO A 176 12.33 -1.39 20.32
CA PRO A 176 13.64 -0.77 20.21
C PRO A 176 13.90 0.27 21.33
N ASP A 177 15.16 0.51 21.66
CA ASP A 177 15.57 1.46 22.71
C ASP A 177 14.92 2.85 22.54
N SER A 178 14.85 3.33 21.30
CA SER A 178 14.18 4.60 20.95
C SER A 178 12.67 4.63 21.28
N ALA A 179 12.03 3.47 21.39
CA ALA A 179 10.61 3.34 21.73
C ALA A 179 10.35 2.85 23.16
N SER A 180 11.37 2.49 23.92
CA SER A 180 11.22 1.90 25.27
C SER A 180 10.44 2.79 26.25
N GLY A 181 10.66 4.10 26.19
CA GLY A 181 9.91 5.09 26.99
C GLY A 181 8.44 5.21 26.55
N PHE A 182 8.17 5.11 25.26
CA PHE A 182 6.83 5.12 24.70
C PHE A 182 6.10 3.80 25.02
N ALA A 183 6.75 2.65 24.85
CA ALA A 183 6.21 1.33 25.16
C ALA A 183 5.76 1.22 26.63
N ARG A 184 6.54 1.73 27.59
CA ARG A 184 6.13 1.79 29.01
C ARG A 184 4.86 2.61 29.23
N ARG A 185 4.68 3.69 28.48
CA ARG A 185 3.46 4.50 28.52
C ARG A 185 2.26 3.80 27.88
N LEU A 186 2.47 2.97 26.87
CA LEU A 186 1.40 2.14 26.26
C LEU A 186 0.77 1.20 27.29
N THR A 187 1.58 0.63 28.18
CA THR A 187 1.10 -0.28 29.24
C THR A 187 0.50 0.45 30.43
N ALA A 188 0.92 1.69 30.72
CA ALA A 188 0.47 2.45 31.88
C ALA A 188 -0.80 3.29 31.63
N ALA A 189 -1.12 3.63 30.39
CA ALA A 189 -2.22 4.54 30.06
C ALA A 189 -3.55 3.79 29.79
N ALA A 190 -4.12 3.20 30.81
CA ALA A 190 -5.55 2.91 30.84
C ALA A 190 -6.29 4.22 31.16
N GLY A 191 -6.75 4.97 30.15
CA GLY A 191 -7.69 6.07 30.39
C GLY A 191 -7.38 7.46 29.82
N ALA A 192 -6.44 7.65 28.90
CA ALA A 192 -6.29 8.92 28.19
C ALA A 192 -7.33 9.02 27.07
N GLY A 193 -7.99 10.16 26.94
CA GLY A 193 -9.11 10.41 26.01
C GLY A 193 -8.85 9.95 24.60
N GLY A 194 -9.85 9.28 24.02
CA GLY A 194 -9.76 8.55 22.77
C GLY A 194 -9.23 9.35 21.58
N MET A 195 -8.46 8.69 20.73
CA MET A 195 -7.87 9.24 19.50
C MET A 195 -8.78 8.99 18.28
N ARG A 196 -10.09 9.16 18.42
CA ARG A 196 -11.10 8.83 17.38
C ARG A 196 -10.89 9.53 16.04
N ALA A 197 -10.26 10.70 16.05
CA ALA A 197 -9.96 11.48 14.85
C ALA A 197 -8.64 11.08 14.19
N LEU A 198 -7.79 10.31 14.89
CA LEU A 198 -6.49 9.88 14.38
C LEU A 198 -6.63 8.67 13.46
N ARG A 199 -6.04 8.76 12.28
CA ARG A 199 -5.88 7.64 11.35
C ARG A 199 -4.44 7.15 11.37
N TYR A 200 -4.22 5.84 11.35
CA TYR A 200 -2.87 5.29 11.44
C TYR A 200 -2.65 4.12 10.49
N GLY A 201 -1.38 3.93 10.08
CA GLY A 201 -0.87 2.75 9.40
C GLY A 201 0.40 2.27 10.08
N ILE A 202 0.66 0.96 10.08
CA ILE A 202 1.85 0.37 10.71
C ILE A 202 2.58 -0.51 9.71
N LEU A 203 3.89 -0.26 9.55
CA LEU A 203 4.87 -1.16 8.95
C LEU A 203 5.67 -1.78 10.09
N ALA A 204 5.45 -3.04 10.38
CA ALA A 204 6.08 -3.78 11.46
C ALA A 204 7.20 -4.68 10.89
N LEU A 205 8.43 -4.47 11.35
CA LEU A 205 9.59 -5.24 10.93
C LEU A 205 9.92 -6.30 11.97
N GLY A 206 10.17 -7.50 11.52
CA GLY A 206 10.55 -8.63 12.35
C GLY A 206 11.30 -9.70 11.56
N ASP A 207 11.64 -10.77 12.24
CA ASP A 207 12.21 -11.98 11.67
C ASP A 207 11.43 -13.18 12.24
N ARG A 208 10.87 -14.01 11.36
CA ARG A 208 10.03 -15.17 11.74
C ARG A 208 10.83 -16.32 12.37
N SER A 209 12.15 -16.24 12.37
CA SER A 209 12.95 -17.19 13.15
C SER A 209 12.80 -17.00 14.67
N TYR A 210 12.31 -15.84 15.11
CA TYR A 210 12.02 -15.54 16.50
C TYR A 210 10.56 -15.83 16.86
N ALA A 211 10.32 -16.27 18.11
CA ALA A 211 8.99 -16.66 18.57
C ALA A 211 7.97 -15.52 18.54
N ASN A 212 8.40 -14.29 18.85
CA ASN A 212 7.56 -13.11 18.96
C ASN A 212 7.72 -12.18 17.74
N TYR A 213 7.43 -12.71 16.56
CA TYR A 213 7.50 -12.00 15.28
C TYR A 213 6.64 -10.73 15.27
N CYS A 214 7.24 -9.58 14.92
CA CYS A 214 6.58 -8.26 14.87
C CYS A 214 5.84 -7.85 16.16
N ALA A 215 6.20 -8.38 17.32
CA ALA A 215 5.45 -8.22 18.57
C ALA A 215 5.27 -6.77 19.00
N PHE A 216 6.27 -5.91 18.82
CA PHE A 216 6.11 -4.49 19.13
C PHE A 216 5.09 -3.82 18.22
N GLY A 217 5.05 -4.18 16.93
CA GLY A 217 4.01 -3.72 15.98
C GLY A 217 2.61 -4.13 16.42
N HIS A 218 2.45 -5.39 16.84
CA HIS A 218 1.17 -5.90 17.38
C HIS A 218 0.75 -5.15 18.66
N THR A 219 1.67 -4.95 19.59
CA THR A 219 1.42 -4.19 20.83
C THR A 219 0.97 -2.76 20.53
N LEU A 220 1.64 -2.08 19.59
CA LEU A 220 1.28 -0.74 19.15
C LEU A 220 -0.09 -0.71 18.48
N SER A 221 -0.38 -1.67 17.59
CA SER A 221 -1.68 -1.79 16.92
C SER A 221 -2.81 -1.97 17.92
N ALA A 222 -2.67 -2.90 18.86
CA ALA A 222 -3.66 -3.14 19.91
C ALA A 222 -3.88 -1.91 20.81
N TRP A 223 -2.82 -1.15 21.10
CA TRP A 223 -2.97 0.08 21.84
C TRP A 223 -3.72 1.16 21.06
N MET A 224 -3.40 1.37 19.76
CA MET A 224 -4.09 2.32 18.90
C MET A 224 -5.59 2.01 18.80
N GLN A 225 -5.94 0.72 18.69
CA GLN A 225 -7.34 0.27 18.69
C GLN A 225 -8.03 0.58 20.02
N ARG A 226 -7.39 0.32 21.17
CA ARG A 226 -7.93 0.69 22.51
C ARG A 226 -8.11 2.21 22.67
N GLN A 227 -7.34 3.04 21.95
CA GLN A 227 -7.53 4.50 21.89
C GLN A 227 -8.60 4.91 20.87
N HIS A 228 -9.31 3.97 20.24
CA HIS A 228 -10.31 4.19 19.19
C HIS A 228 -9.77 4.90 17.94
N ALA A 229 -8.46 4.85 17.70
CA ALA A 229 -7.87 5.35 16.48
C ALA A 229 -8.26 4.47 15.27
N GLN A 230 -8.38 5.06 14.08
CA GLN A 230 -8.82 4.37 12.88
C GLN A 230 -7.64 3.86 12.07
N ALA A 231 -7.56 2.54 11.85
CA ALA A 231 -6.57 1.99 10.93
C ALA A 231 -6.88 2.41 9.49
N LEU A 232 -5.87 2.92 8.77
CA LEU A 232 -5.96 3.25 7.35
C LEU A 232 -6.01 2.00 6.47
N PHE A 233 -5.30 0.98 6.90
CA PHE A 233 -5.18 -0.35 6.28
C PHE A 233 -4.64 -1.32 7.34
N ASP A 234 -4.63 -2.60 7.03
CA ASP A 234 -4.10 -3.62 7.92
C ASP A 234 -2.57 -3.47 8.09
N MET A 235 -2.08 -3.81 9.27
CA MET A 235 -0.64 -3.72 9.56
C MET A 235 0.16 -4.56 8.55
N VAL A 236 1.16 -3.95 7.94
CA VAL A 236 2.08 -4.63 7.03
C VAL A 236 3.23 -5.20 7.84
N GLU A 237 3.33 -6.52 7.85
CA GLU A 237 4.43 -7.24 8.50
C GLU A 237 5.54 -7.55 7.49
N VAL A 238 6.78 -7.22 7.83
CA VAL A 238 7.94 -7.44 6.97
C VAL A 238 8.88 -8.45 7.62
N ASP A 239 8.97 -9.63 7.04
CA ASP A 239 9.85 -10.69 7.48
C ASP A 239 11.25 -10.49 6.88
N ASN A 240 12.23 -10.14 7.72
CA ASN A 240 13.64 -10.02 7.33
C ASN A 240 13.86 -9.20 6.04
N GLY A 241 13.14 -8.09 5.89
CA GLY A 241 13.25 -7.21 4.73
C GLY A 241 12.56 -7.72 3.46
N ASP A 242 11.52 -8.56 3.56
CA ASP A 242 10.79 -9.08 2.40
C ASP A 242 10.37 -7.98 1.43
N ALA A 243 10.88 -8.06 0.21
CA ALA A 243 10.64 -7.04 -0.82
C ALA A 243 9.18 -6.99 -1.26
N GLY A 244 8.42 -8.10 -1.15
CA GLY A 244 6.99 -8.13 -1.46
C GLY A 244 6.18 -7.33 -0.45
N ALA A 245 6.44 -7.53 0.84
CA ALA A 245 5.79 -6.78 1.91
C ALA A 245 6.13 -5.27 1.82
N LEU A 246 7.37 -4.91 1.47
CA LEU A 246 7.76 -3.52 1.24
C LEU A 246 7.05 -2.91 0.04
N ARG A 247 6.86 -3.64 -1.05
CA ARG A 247 6.06 -3.17 -2.19
C ARG A 247 4.58 -3.01 -1.82
N HIS A 248 4.04 -3.91 -1.00
CA HIS A 248 2.69 -3.77 -0.46
C HIS A 248 2.53 -2.48 0.35
N TRP A 249 3.52 -2.16 1.20
CA TRP A 249 3.55 -0.87 1.88
C TRP A 249 3.54 0.32 0.90
N GLN A 250 4.32 0.27 -0.17
CA GLN A 250 4.35 1.31 -1.20
C GLN A 250 3.00 1.48 -1.91
N ASN A 251 2.25 0.39 -2.14
CA ASN A 251 0.88 0.48 -2.65
C ASN A 251 -0.04 1.29 -1.73
N HIS A 252 0.06 1.07 -0.41
CA HIS A 252 -0.68 1.88 0.55
C HIS A 252 -0.26 3.35 0.51
N LEU A 253 1.04 3.65 0.37
CA LEU A 253 1.52 5.03 0.22
C LEU A 253 0.95 5.68 -1.04
N SER A 254 0.92 4.97 -2.16
CA SER A 254 0.29 5.43 -3.41
C SER A 254 -1.19 5.77 -3.21
N ALA A 255 -1.93 4.89 -2.53
CA ALA A 255 -3.35 5.13 -2.21
C ALA A 255 -3.55 6.36 -1.31
N LEU A 256 -2.69 6.56 -0.31
CA LEU A 256 -2.70 7.74 0.58
C LEU A 256 -2.36 9.04 -0.16
N ALA A 257 -1.52 8.95 -1.18
CA ALA A 257 -1.15 10.06 -2.07
C ALA A 257 -2.15 10.29 -3.23
N GLY A 258 -3.39 9.83 -3.08
CA GLY A 258 -4.43 10.03 -4.09
C GLY A 258 -4.27 9.19 -5.35
N GLY A 259 -3.52 8.08 -5.28
CA GLY A 259 -3.24 7.21 -6.42
C GLY A 259 -2.00 7.63 -7.22
N ALA A 260 -1.14 8.48 -6.65
CA ALA A 260 0.12 8.85 -7.29
C ALA A 260 0.97 7.61 -7.60
N GLU A 261 1.62 7.61 -8.75
CA GLU A 261 2.52 6.52 -9.16
C GLU A 261 3.84 6.63 -8.40
N ILE A 262 4.00 5.80 -7.36
CA ILE A 262 5.24 5.68 -6.59
C ILE A 262 6.01 4.48 -7.15
N ALA A 263 7.23 4.70 -7.64
CA ALA A 263 8.09 3.63 -8.14
C ALA A 263 8.50 2.66 -7.03
N ASP A 264 8.63 1.38 -7.36
CA ASP A 264 9.10 0.37 -6.42
C ASP A 264 10.52 0.71 -5.91
N TRP A 265 10.74 0.58 -4.61
CA TRP A 265 12.05 0.87 -3.99
C TRP A 265 13.14 -0.11 -4.43
N GLU A 266 12.73 -1.35 -4.70
CA GLU A 266 13.58 -2.36 -5.31
C GLU A 266 12.96 -2.84 -6.63
N LYS A 267 13.82 -3.15 -7.59
CA LYS A 267 13.38 -3.67 -8.88
C LYS A 267 12.76 -5.05 -8.71
N PRO A 268 11.45 -5.21 -9.00
CA PRO A 268 10.78 -6.50 -8.86
C PRO A 268 11.27 -7.49 -9.93
N ARG A 269 11.34 -8.77 -9.57
CA ARG A 269 11.61 -9.87 -10.50
C ARG A 269 10.30 -10.58 -10.81
N TYR A 270 9.84 -10.45 -12.04
CA TYR A 270 8.61 -11.08 -12.51
C TYR A 270 8.92 -12.32 -13.36
N GLY A 271 8.09 -13.36 -13.20
CA GLY A 271 7.94 -14.41 -14.21
C GLY A 271 7.03 -13.93 -15.33
N VAL A 272 7.15 -14.57 -16.50
CA VAL A 272 6.25 -14.30 -17.64
C VAL A 272 5.10 -15.32 -17.61
N TRP A 273 3.88 -14.81 -17.55
CA TRP A 273 2.65 -15.58 -17.65
C TRP A 273 1.93 -15.18 -18.93
N ARG A 274 1.00 -16.01 -19.42
CA ARG A 274 0.16 -15.70 -20.58
C ARG A 274 -1.28 -15.50 -20.14
N LEU A 275 -1.92 -14.45 -20.63
CA LEU A 275 -3.36 -14.26 -20.50
C LEU A 275 -4.05 -15.34 -21.36
N HIS A 276 -4.56 -16.39 -20.72
CA HIS A 276 -5.23 -17.50 -21.39
C HIS A 276 -6.69 -17.17 -21.70
N GLU A 277 -7.43 -16.66 -20.69
CA GLU A 277 -8.84 -16.29 -20.82
C GLU A 277 -9.11 -14.94 -20.17
N ARG A 278 -10.02 -14.19 -20.77
CA ARG A 278 -10.62 -12.97 -20.21
C ARG A 278 -12.12 -12.99 -20.45
N ARG A 279 -12.91 -13.10 -19.40
CA ARG A 279 -14.37 -13.18 -19.46
C ARG A 279 -15.00 -12.09 -18.58
N LEU A 280 -15.93 -11.32 -19.17
CA LEU A 280 -16.73 -10.34 -18.43
C LEU A 280 -17.71 -11.08 -17.52
N LEU A 281 -17.72 -10.72 -16.21
CA LEU A 281 -18.55 -11.37 -15.20
C LEU A 281 -19.92 -10.73 -15.03
N ASN A 282 -20.04 -9.43 -15.35
CA ASN A 282 -21.24 -8.64 -15.08
C ASN A 282 -21.77 -7.87 -16.30
N PRO A 283 -22.08 -8.55 -17.41
CA PRO A 283 -22.66 -7.89 -18.57
C PRO A 283 -24.00 -7.26 -18.20
N GLY A 284 -24.21 -5.99 -18.57
CA GLY A 284 -25.44 -5.25 -18.26
C GLY A 284 -25.49 -4.61 -16.86
N SER A 285 -24.51 -4.87 -15.97
CA SER A 285 -24.47 -4.24 -14.66
C SER A 285 -24.35 -2.72 -14.77
N PRO A 286 -25.04 -1.96 -13.90
CA PRO A 286 -24.84 -0.52 -13.77
C PRO A 286 -23.49 -0.15 -13.15
N GLY A 287 -22.74 -1.14 -12.68
CA GLY A 287 -21.43 -0.99 -12.08
C GLY A 287 -20.28 -1.05 -13.09
N ALA A 288 -19.06 -0.78 -12.64
CA ALA A 288 -17.88 -0.93 -13.47
C ALA A 288 -17.70 -2.42 -13.89
N PRO A 289 -17.24 -2.68 -15.13
CA PRO A 289 -17.01 -4.04 -15.61
C PRO A 289 -16.07 -4.82 -14.70
N ALA A 290 -16.43 -6.04 -14.38
CA ALA A 290 -15.62 -6.99 -13.63
C ALA A 290 -15.30 -8.20 -14.50
N PHE A 291 -14.05 -8.64 -14.48
CA PHE A 291 -13.56 -9.70 -15.35
C PHE A 291 -12.98 -10.86 -14.53
N HIS A 292 -13.25 -12.05 -14.97
CA HIS A 292 -12.45 -13.22 -14.65
C HIS A 292 -11.31 -13.32 -15.66
N LEU A 293 -10.09 -13.48 -15.15
CA LEU A 293 -8.88 -13.65 -15.94
C LEU A 293 -8.22 -14.96 -15.54
N ALA A 294 -7.86 -15.77 -16.54
CA ALA A 294 -7.07 -16.98 -16.35
C ALA A 294 -5.66 -16.75 -16.91
N LEU A 295 -4.66 -17.00 -16.10
CA LEU A 295 -3.24 -16.84 -16.44
C LEU A 295 -2.54 -18.19 -16.34
N VAL A 296 -1.70 -18.52 -17.34
CA VAL A 296 -0.88 -19.73 -17.34
C VAL A 296 0.60 -19.36 -17.45
N PRO A 297 1.53 -20.10 -16.80
CA PRO A 297 2.96 -19.84 -16.95
C PRO A 297 3.38 -19.92 -18.42
N ALA A 298 4.23 -18.99 -18.89
CA ALA A 298 4.71 -19.01 -20.27
C ALA A 298 5.67 -20.17 -20.56
N THR A 299 6.36 -20.65 -19.53
CA THR A 299 7.27 -21.81 -19.60
C THR A 299 6.86 -22.83 -18.55
N VAL A 300 6.64 -24.06 -18.98
CA VAL A 300 6.45 -25.21 -18.09
C VAL A 300 7.84 -25.84 -17.92
N GLY A 301 8.49 -25.60 -16.78
CA GLY A 301 9.81 -26.13 -16.44
C GLY A 301 9.82 -26.80 -15.07
N GLU A 302 10.95 -27.38 -14.68
CA GLU A 302 11.17 -27.86 -13.32
C GLU A 302 10.97 -26.71 -12.32
N GLY A 303 9.97 -26.82 -11.44
CA GLY A 303 9.57 -25.77 -10.50
C GLY A 303 8.32 -24.98 -10.94
N ALA A 304 7.22 -25.68 -11.24
CA ALA A 304 5.94 -25.02 -11.47
C ALA A 304 5.63 -24.02 -10.33
N PRO A 305 5.16 -22.80 -10.65
CA PRO A 305 4.82 -21.82 -9.64
C PRO A 305 3.80 -22.40 -8.67
N SER A 306 4.07 -22.26 -7.38
CA SER A 306 3.19 -22.76 -6.31
C SER A 306 2.65 -21.57 -5.52
N TRP A 307 1.39 -21.69 -5.10
CA TRP A 307 0.72 -20.72 -4.22
C TRP A 307 -0.31 -21.43 -3.35
N GLN A 308 -0.77 -20.73 -2.32
CA GLN A 308 -1.84 -21.19 -1.45
C GLN A 308 -3.03 -20.22 -1.54
N ALA A 309 -4.19 -20.67 -1.08
CA ALA A 309 -5.33 -19.77 -0.89
C ALA A 309 -4.92 -18.61 0.03
N GLY A 310 -5.26 -17.39 -0.38
CA GLY A 310 -4.88 -16.17 0.33
C GLY A 310 -3.60 -15.50 -0.18
N ASP A 311 -2.80 -16.16 -1.04
CA ASP A 311 -1.65 -15.52 -1.68
C ASP A 311 -2.08 -14.49 -2.74
N ILE A 312 -1.16 -13.61 -3.10
CA ILE A 312 -1.40 -12.43 -3.93
C ILE A 312 -0.56 -12.51 -5.21
N ALA A 313 -1.19 -12.16 -6.34
CA ALA A 313 -0.51 -11.91 -7.60
C ALA A 313 -0.09 -10.44 -7.70
N GLU A 314 1.21 -10.18 -7.70
CA GLU A 314 1.78 -8.88 -8.04
C GLU A 314 1.94 -8.81 -9.57
N ILE A 315 1.28 -7.85 -10.21
CA ILE A 315 1.30 -7.66 -11.67
C ILE A 315 2.17 -6.46 -12.01
N GLY A 316 3.17 -6.66 -12.86
CA GLY A 316 3.90 -5.60 -13.54
C GLY A 316 3.07 -5.11 -14.74
N PRO A 317 2.44 -3.92 -14.65
CA PRO A 317 1.56 -3.45 -15.72
C PRO A 317 2.33 -2.90 -16.90
N CYS A 318 1.62 -2.77 -18.04
CA CYS A 318 2.10 -2.01 -19.18
C CYS A 318 1.14 -0.86 -19.48
N LEU A 319 1.70 0.21 -20.04
CA LEU A 319 0.92 1.32 -20.59
C LEU A 319 0.06 0.85 -21.77
N ALA A 320 -1.02 1.55 -22.02
CA ALA A 320 -1.77 1.38 -23.26
C ALA A 320 -0.86 1.67 -24.47
N PRO A 321 -0.99 0.91 -25.57
CA PRO A 321 -0.19 1.15 -26.79
C PRO A 321 -0.32 2.58 -27.33
N SER A 322 -1.49 3.19 -27.20
CA SER A 322 -1.74 4.60 -27.58
C SER A 322 -0.93 5.59 -26.76
N GLU A 323 -0.70 5.29 -25.48
CA GLU A 323 0.10 6.14 -24.60
C GLU A 323 1.59 6.08 -24.96
N VAL A 324 2.09 4.87 -25.25
CA VAL A 324 3.46 4.70 -25.76
C VAL A 324 3.65 5.43 -27.08
N ALA A 325 2.69 5.28 -28.02
CA ALA A 325 2.73 5.99 -29.30
C ALA A 325 2.72 7.51 -29.14
N ARG A 326 1.95 8.04 -28.18
CA ARG A 326 1.91 9.47 -27.85
C ARG A 326 3.29 9.98 -27.38
N VAL A 327 3.96 9.24 -26.51
CA VAL A 327 5.31 9.59 -26.01
C VAL A 327 6.31 9.58 -27.14
N LEU A 328 6.32 8.54 -27.97
CA LEU A 328 7.22 8.42 -29.11
C LEU A 328 7.04 9.57 -30.12
N ALA A 329 5.79 9.88 -30.48
CA ALA A 329 5.47 10.99 -31.37
C ALA A 329 5.92 12.34 -30.81
N LYS A 330 5.67 12.58 -29.51
CA LYS A 330 6.04 13.83 -28.85
C LYS A 330 7.55 14.07 -28.79
N LEU A 331 8.32 13.00 -28.62
CA LEU A 331 9.78 13.06 -28.59
C LEU A 331 10.43 12.86 -29.97
N SER A 332 9.64 12.63 -31.03
CA SER A 332 10.10 12.31 -32.39
C SER A 332 11.08 11.11 -32.40
N LEU A 333 10.75 10.06 -31.63
CA LEU A 333 11.56 8.86 -31.50
C LEU A 333 10.91 7.68 -32.25
N ASP A 334 11.76 6.84 -32.85
CA ASP A 334 11.33 5.59 -33.47
C ASP A 334 11.21 4.49 -32.40
N GLY A 335 10.00 3.91 -32.27
CA GLY A 335 9.67 2.86 -31.31
C GLY A 335 10.41 1.55 -31.52
N ASP A 336 10.87 1.26 -32.75
CA ASP A 336 11.61 0.04 -33.09
C ASP A 336 13.11 0.15 -32.78
N THR A 337 13.58 1.32 -32.37
CA THR A 337 14.98 1.54 -31.95
C THR A 337 15.35 0.53 -30.85
N ALA A 338 16.45 -0.20 -31.09
CA ALA A 338 16.97 -1.15 -30.10
C ALA A 338 17.54 -0.43 -28.87
N VAL A 339 17.12 -0.86 -27.67
CA VAL A 339 17.63 -0.39 -26.39
C VAL A 339 17.92 -1.59 -25.47
N ARG A 340 18.70 -1.37 -24.44
CA ARG A 340 19.05 -2.40 -23.45
C ARG A 340 18.29 -2.18 -22.15
N CYS A 341 17.60 -3.23 -21.70
CA CYS A 341 16.96 -3.29 -20.38
C CYS A 341 17.49 -4.53 -19.66
N ASP A 342 18.11 -4.35 -18.49
CA ASP A 342 18.62 -5.45 -17.65
C ASP A 342 19.58 -6.41 -18.38
N GLY A 343 20.38 -5.88 -19.27
CA GLY A 343 21.32 -6.66 -20.06
C GLY A 343 20.70 -7.31 -21.32
N ALA A 344 19.37 -7.35 -21.47
CA ALA A 344 18.67 -7.83 -22.64
C ALA A 344 18.39 -6.71 -23.65
N SER A 345 18.38 -7.06 -24.95
CA SER A 345 17.97 -6.13 -26.03
C SER A 345 16.45 -6.19 -26.19
N THR A 346 15.81 -5.02 -26.31
CA THR A 346 14.37 -4.85 -26.55
C THR A 346 14.13 -3.62 -27.41
N THR A 347 12.91 -3.38 -27.89
CA THR A 347 12.59 -2.14 -28.61
C THR A 347 12.29 -1.01 -27.63
N LEU A 348 12.50 0.23 -28.07
CA LEU A 348 12.16 1.42 -27.28
C LEU A 348 10.69 1.43 -26.86
N ALA A 349 9.79 1.06 -27.78
CA ALA A 349 8.35 0.97 -27.49
C ALA A 349 8.06 -0.03 -26.35
N GLN A 350 8.67 -1.22 -26.37
CA GLN A 350 8.51 -2.23 -25.31
C GLN A 350 9.12 -1.74 -23.98
N ALA A 351 10.27 -1.08 -24.03
CA ALA A 351 10.88 -0.53 -22.83
C ALA A 351 10.03 0.59 -22.19
N LEU A 352 9.48 1.50 -22.99
CA LEU A 352 8.61 2.58 -22.54
C LEU A 352 7.27 2.07 -22.00
N ALA A 353 6.75 0.97 -22.53
CA ALA A 353 5.51 0.38 -22.05
C ALA A 353 5.53 0.04 -20.56
N THR A 354 6.70 -0.16 -19.97
CA THR A 354 6.88 -0.48 -18.54
C THR A 354 7.40 0.69 -17.71
N ARG A 355 7.35 1.93 -18.23
CA ARG A 355 7.91 3.12 -17.57
C ARG A 355 6.84 4.13 -17.18
N ILE A 356 7.08 4.85 -16.09
CA ILE A 356 6.24 6.00 -15.69
C ILE A 356 6.43 7.12 -16.72
N VAL A 357 5.34 7.54 -17.35
CA VAL A 357 5.33 8.66 -18.28
C VAL A 357 5.14 9.96 -17.53
N LEU A 358 6.02 10.89 -17.75
CA LEU A 358 5.96 12.22 -17.15
C LEU A 358 4.84 13.06 -17.80
N PRO A 359 4.25 14.01 -17.04
CA PRO A 359 3.35 15.01 -17.61
C PRO A 359 3.98 15.77 -18.77
N ASP A 360 3.17 16.23 -19.70
CA ASP A 360 3.58 16.84 -20.96
C ASP A 360 4.66 17.92 -20.87
N PRO A 361 4.64 18.87 -19.91
CA PRO A 361 5.71 19.86 -19.79
C PRO A 361 7.08 19.24 -19.46
N HIS A 362 7.10 18.21 -18.59
CA HIS A 362 8.34 17.52 -18.22
C HIS A 362 8.81 16.57 -19.32
N LEU A 363 7.88 15.96 -20.06
CA LEU A 363 8.19 15.12 -21.20
C LEU A 363 8.86 15.95 -22.32
N ALA A 364 8.37 17.16 -22.58
CA ALA A 364 8.97 18.08 -23.55
C ALA A 364 10.43 18.46 -23.19
N ALA A 365 10.75 18.53 -21.90
CA ALA A 365 12.12 18.81 -21.46
C ALA A 365 13.11 17.66 -21.76
N LEU A 366 12.62 16.47 -22.11
CA LEU A 366 13.41 15.32 -22.55
C LEU A 366 13.64 15.29 -24.08
N ALA A 367 13.22 16.32 -24.82
CA ALA A 367 13.47 16.40 -26.26
C ALA A 367 14.97 16.35 -26.55
N GLY A 368 15.37 15.53 -27.52
CA GLY A 368 16.77 15.32 -27.88
C GLY A 368 17.58 14.36 -27.01
N VAL A 369 16.95 13.78 -25.97
CA VAL A 369 17.55 12.69 -25.18
C VAL A 369 17.63 11.41 -26.04
N THR A 370 18.76 10.70 -25.96
CA THR A 370 18.89 9.43 -26.69
C THR A 370 17.93 8.37 -26.17
N PRO A 371 17.43 7.44 -27.03
CA PRO A 371 16.52 6.38 -26.63
C PRO A 371 16.97 5.60 -25.39
N GLN A 372 18.26 5.20 -25.33
CA GLN A 372 18.79 4.48 -24.18
C GLN A 372 18.74 5.32 -22.90
N ARG A 373 19.16 6.58 -22.96
CA ARG A 373 19.14 7.46 -21.79
C ARG A 373 17.72 7.75 -21.30
N LEU A 374 16.73 7.83 -22.21
CA LEU A 374 15.34 7.97 -21.85
C LEU A 374 14.88 6.77 -21.00
N VAL A 375 15.17 5.55 -21.46
CA VAL A 375 14.84 4.30 -20.74
C VAL A 375 15.55 4.23 -19.38
N ASP A 376 16.81 4.63 -19.30
CA ASP A 376 17.59 4.60 -18.06
C ASP A 376 17.13 5.66 -17.03
N THR A 377 16.51 6.74 -17.51
CA THR A 377 16.07 7.86 -16.67
C THR A 377 14.65 7.64 -16.10
N LEU A 378 13.74 7.07 -16.92
CA LEU A 378 12.36 6.89 -16.51
C LEU A 378 12.22 5.71 -15.54
N PRO A 379 11.56 5.90 -14.36
CA PRO A 379 11.34 4.82 -13.42
C PRO A 379 10.36 3.79 -13.97
N LEU A 380 10.43 2.56 -13.44
CA LEU A 380 9.47 1.51 -13.75
C LEU A 380 8.07 1.86 -13.23
N LEU A 381 7.04 1.39 -13.94
CA LEU A 381 5.67 1.43 -13.44
C LEU A 381 5.55 0.64 -12.13
N PRO A 382 4.80 1.14 -11.15
CA PRO A 382 4.56 0.40 -9.92
C PRO A 382 3.66 -0.81 -10.20
N HIS A 383 3.93 -1.89 -9.47
CA HIS A 383 3.10 -3.10 -9.52
C HIS A 383 1.68 -2.83 -9.00
N ARG A 384 0.77 -3.78 -9.26
CA ARG A 384 -0.57 -3.83 -8.64
C ARG A 384 -0.83 -5.24 -8.14
N GLU A 385 -1.49 -5.32 -7.00
CA GLU A 385 -1.78 -6.55 -6.30
C GLU A 385 -3.22 -7.00 -6.52
N TYR A 386 -3.39 -8.32 -6.66
CA TYR A 386 -4.68 -8.97 -6.82
C TYR A 386 -4.72 -10.26 -6.01
N SER A 387 -5.78 -10.48 -5.24
CA SER A 387 -6.00 -11.74 -4.55
C SER A 387 -6.18 -12.86 -5.59
N ILE A 388 -5.47 -13.96 -5.42
CA ILE A 388 -5.56 -15.13 -6.31
C ILE A 388 -6.87 -15.86 -6.02
N ALA A 389 -7.62 -16.21 -7.08
CA ALA A 389 -8.94 -16.83 -6.99
C ALA A 389 -8.94 -18.35 -7.24
N SER A 390 -7.77 -18.96 -7.45
CA SER A 390 -7.59 -20.36 -7.80
C SER A 390 -6.54 -21.05 -6.95
N LEU A 391 -6.39 -22.36 -7.13
CA LEU A 391 -5.31 -23.18 -6.56
C LEU A 391 -4.39 -23.70 -7.66
N PRO A 392 -3.14 -24.09 -7.36
CA PRO A 392 -2.24 -24.70 -8.35
C PRO A 392 -2.84 -25.91 -9.08
N GLY A 393 -3.66 -26.70 -8.36
CA GLY A 393 -4.36 -27.85 -8.93
C GLY A 393 -5.39 -27.53 -10.02
N ASP A 394 -5.80 -26.25 -10.17
CA ASP A 394 -6.67 -25.80 -11.26
C ASP A 394 -5.91 -25.68 -12.60
N GLY A 395 -4.58 -25.79 -12.60
CA GLY A 395 -3.73 -25.68 -13.80
C GLY A 395 -3.54 -24.24 -14.29
N GLN A 396 -4.17 -23.26 -13.67
CA GLN A 396 -4.10 -21.84 -14.00
C GLN A 396 -4.26 -20.96 -12.76
N LEU A 397 -3.80 -19.72 -12.87
CA LEU A 397 -3.97 -18.71 -11.85
C LEU A 397 -5.11 -17.78 -12.25
N ASP A 398 -6.21 -17.82 -11.49
CA ASP A 398 -7.39 -16.99 -11.74
C ASP A 398 -7.32 -15.70 -10.92
N LEU A 399 -7.76 -14.60 -11.55
CA LEU A 399 -7.97 -13.31 -10.92
C LEU A 399 -9.39 -12.81 -11.18
N LEU A 400 -9.95 -12.07 -10.22
CA LEU A 400 -11.17 -11.27 -10.43
C LEU A 400 -10.77 -9.80 -10.41
N VAL A 401 -10.92 -9.12 -11.55
CA VAL A 401 -10.43 -7.74 -11.73
C VAL A 401 -11.58 -6.83 -12.12
N ARG A 402 -11.89 -5.85 -11.29
CA ARG A 402 -12.81 -4.76 -11.64
C ARG A 402 -12.03 -3.69 -12.41
N GLN A 403 -12.51 -3.34 -13.60
CA GLN A 403 -11.90 -2.29 -14.41
C GLN A 403 -12.11 -0.93 -13.72
N THR A 404 -11.02 -0.28 -13.36
CA THR A 404 -11.04 1.09 -12.84
C THR A 404 -11.06 2.07 -14.01
N ARG A 405 -11.86 3.12 -13.89
CA ARG A 405 -11.87 4.26 -14.81
C ARG A 405 -11.74 5.55 -13.99
N HIS A 406 -10.80 6.38 -14.37
CA HIS A 406 -10.61 7.72 -13.79
C HIS A 406 -11.62 8.72 -14.36
N ASP A 407 -11.79 9.85 -13.69
CA ASP A 407 -12.74 10.91 -14.11
C ASP A 407 -12.43 11.49 -15.48
N ASP A 408 -11.17 11.46 -15.91
CA ASP A 408 -10.70 11.85 -17.24
C ASP A 408 -10.94 10.80 -18.34
N GLY A 409 -11.58 9.67 -17.99
CA GLY A 409 -11.89 8.56 -18.87
C GLY A 409 -10.77 7.54 -19.09
N ARG A 410 -9.57 7.80 -18.58
CA ARG A 410 -8.47 6.83 -18.63
C ARG A 410 -8.77 5.61 -17.78
N LEU A 411 -8.31 4.46 -18.22
CA LEU A 411 -8.39 3.22 -17.45
C LEU A 411 -7.28 3.18 -16.40
N GLY A 412 -7.57 2.54 -15.27
CA GLY A 412 -6.55 2.28 -14.25
C GLY A 412 -5.41 1.45 -14.81
N LEU A 413 -4.20 1.71 -14.36
CA LEU A 413 -2.95 1.20 -14.93
C LEU A 413 -2.98 -0.33 -15.17
N ALA A 414 -3.04 -1.15 -14.11
CA ALA A 414 -3.05 -2.60 -14.29
C ALA A 414 -4.43 -3.15 -14.61
N SER A 415 -5.52 -2.59 -14.04
CA SER A 415 -6.87 -3.05 -14.39
C SER A 415 -7.17 -2.78 -15.87
N GLY A 416 -6.77 -1.62 -16.41
CA GLY A 416 -6.89 -1.32 -17.84
C GLY A 416 -6.01 -2.21 -18.71
N TRP A 417 -4.76 -2.46 -18.29
CA TRP A 417 -3.89 -3.40 -18.98
C TRP A 417 -4.52 -4.77 -19.09
N LEU A 418 -4.88 -5.37 -17.98
CA LEU A 418 -5.40 -6.73 -17.92
C LEU A 418 -6.77 -6.91 -18.59
N THR A 419 -7.67 -5.91 -18.47
CA THR A 419 -9.06 -6.04 -18.91
C THR A 419 -9.34 -5.49 -20.31
N ALA A 420 -8.45 -4.64 -20.85
CA ALA A 420 -8.68 -3.99 -22.15
C ALA A 420 -7.49 -4.10 -23.10
N HIS A 421 -6.26 -3.85 -22.66
CA HIS A 421 -5.12 -3.65 -23.56
C HIS A 421 -4.32 -4.92 -23.84
N ALA A 422 -4.16 -5.82 -22.86
CA ALA A 422 -3.51 -7.10 -23.07
C ALA A 422 -4.41 -7.99 -23.96
N ALA A 423 -3.88 -8.44 -25.09
CA ALA A 423 -4.59 -9.41 -25.93
C ALA A 423 -4.53 -10.82 -25.31
N PRO A 424 -5.50 -11.72 -25.59
CA PRO A 424 -5.33 -13.14 -25.29
C PRO A 424 -3.99 -13.66 -25.84
N GLY A 425 -3.25 -14.41 -25.04
CA GLY A 425 -1.89 -14.87 -25.35
C GLY A 425 -0.78 -13.88 -25.01
N ALA A 426 -1.10 -12.62 -24.65
CA ALA A 426 -0.10 -11.63 -24.25
C ALA A 426 0.68 -12.08 -23.00
N GLY A 427 1.96 -11.70 -22.96
CA GLY A 427 2.81 -11.89 -21.80
C GLY A 427 2.43 -10.93 -20.67
N ILE A 428 2.19 -11.48 -19.50
CA ILE A 428 1.92 -10.73 -18.26
C ILE A 428 3.08 -10.93 -17.30
N ALA A 429 3.72 -9.86 -16.91
CA ALA A 429 4.73 -9.87 -15.85
C ALA A 429 4.03 -10.09 -14.51
N LEU A 430 4.25 -11.26 -13.88
CA LEU A 430 3.59 -11.65 -12.64
C LEU A 430 4.59 -12.26 -11.66
N ARG A 431 4.45 -11.90 -10.40
CA ARG A 431 5.10 -12.54 -9.26
C ARG A 431 4.02 -12.96 -8.26
N ILE A 432 4.20 -14.13 -7.65
CA ILE A 432 3.37 -14.57 -6.53
C ILE A 432 4.01 -14.09 -5.24
N ARG A 433 3.25 -13.39 -4.40
CA ARG A 433 3.63 -12.99 -3.06
C ARG A 433 2.87 -13.82 -2.03
N THR A 434 3.63 -14.46 -1.16
CA THR A 434 3.05 -15.19 -0.01
C THR A 434 2.38 -14.20 0.94
N ASN A 435 1.09 -14.40 1.22
CA ASN A 435 0.32 -13.59 2.16
C ASN A 435 -0.16 -14.44 3.35
N ARG A 436 0.79 -14.82 4.21
CA ARG A 436 0.53 -15.69 5.37
C ARG A 436 -0.55 -15.15 6.32
N GLY A 437 -0.71 -13.83 6.37
CA GLY A 437 -1.77 -13.17 7.13
C GLY A 437 -3.18 -13.60 6.71
N PHE A 438 -3.34 -14.06 5.45
CA PHE A 438 -4.62 -14.48 4.91
C PHE A 438 -4.68 -15.96 4.48
N HIS A 439 -3.69 -16.79 4.82
CA HIS A 439 -3.74 -18.24 4.58
C HIS A 439 -4.89 -18.89 5.38
N PRO A 440 -5.50 -19.98 4.87
CA PRO A 440 -6.54 -20.72 5.59
C PRO A 440 -6.01 -21.28 6.93
N PRO A 441 -6.89 -21.52 7.92
CA PRO A 441 -6.49 -22.19 9.15
C PRO A 441 -5.95 -23.60 8.81
N ALA A 442 -4.95 -24.04 9.59
CA ALA A 442 -4.33 -25.34 9.39
C ALA A 442 -5.22 -26.53 9.83
N ASP A 443 -6.27 -26.25 10.58
CA ASP A 443 -7.24 -27.23 11.10
C ASP A 443 -8.60 -27.14 10.35
N ASP A 444 -9.54 -28.00 10.71
CA ASP A 444 -10.86 -28.11 10.11
C ASP A 444 -11.92 -27.18 10.76
N ARG A 445 -11.47 -26.22 11.61
CA ARG A 445 -12.41 -25.28 12.27
C ARG A 445 -13.38 -24.65 11.27
N PRO A 446 -14.60 -24.28 11.71
CA PRO A 446 -15.54 -23.58 10.85
C PRO A 446 -14.97 -22.28 10.31
N LEU A 447 -15.36 -21.90 9.09
CA LEU A 447 -14.88 -20.67 8.44
C LEU A 447 -16.05 -19.79 8.02
N ILE A 448 -16.05 -18.54 8.49
CA ILE A 448 -16.97 -17.48 8.09
C ILE A 448 -16.23 -16.57 7.12
N LEU A 449 -16.71 -16.52 5.88
CA LEU A 449 -16.15 -15.76 4.78
C LEU A 449 -17.05 -14.57 4.50
N ILE A 450 -16.52 -13.35 4.58
CA ILE A 450 -17.32 -12.13 4.40
C ILE A 450 -16.65 -11.27 3.34
N GLY A 451 -17.40 -10.83 2.32
CA GLY A 451 -16.82 -10.00 1.30
C GLY A 451 -17.77 -9.33 0.36
N ASN A 452 -17.22 -8.52 -0.53
CA ASN A 452 -17.95 -7.89 -1.63
C ASN A 452 -17.10 -7.78 -2.89
N GLY A 453 -17.76 -7.68 -4.02
CA GLY A 453 -17.10 -7.38 -5.28
C GLY A 453 -16.03 -8.39 -5.66
N THR A 454 -14.89 -7.88 -6.12
CA THR A 454 -13.74 -8.71 -6.47
C THR A 454 -13.07 -9.39 -5.28
N GLY A 455 -13.45 -9.04 -4.04
CA GLY A 455 -13.05 -9.78 -2.84
C GLY A 455 -13.49 -11.25 -2.85
N LEU A 456 -14.46 -11.61 -3.69
CA LEU A 456 -14.78 -13.03 -3.92
C LEU A 456 -13.54 -13.83 -4.38
N ALA A 457 -12.52 -13.21 -4.99
CA ALA A 457 -11.31 -13.89 -5.45
C ALA A 457 -10.63 -14.67 -4.31
N GLY A 458 -10.22 -13.99 -3.25
CA GLY A 458 -9.56 -14.62 -2.10
C GLY A 458 -10.49 -15.61 -1.38
N LEU A 459 -11.78 -15.27 -1.23
CA LEU A 459 -12.78 -16.14 -0.59
C LEU A 459 -13.04 -17.41 -1.40
N ARG A 460 -13.07 -17.31 -2.74
CA ARG A 460 -13.19 -18.45 -3.65
C ARG A 460 -12.00 -19.40 -3.52
N ALA A 461 -10.78 -18.89 -3.48
CA ALA A 461 -9.59 -19.70 -3.25
C ALA A 461 -9.65 -20.46 -1.92
N HIS A 462 -10.14 -19.82 -0.85
CA HIS A 462 -10.38 -20.49 0.44
C HIS A 462 -11.39 -21.61 0.33
N LEU A 463 -12.53 -21.37 -0.32
CA LEU A 463 -13.57 -22.40 -0.51
C LEU A 463 -13.04 -23.58 -1.32
N LYS A 464 -12.26 -23.33 -2.40
CA LYS A 464 -11.59 -24.38 -3.17
C LYS A 464 -10.63 -25.21 -2.31
N ALA A 465 -9.78 -24.54 -1.50
CA ALA A 465 -8.85 -25.23 -0.61
C ALA A 465 -9.58 -26.10 0.43
N ARG A 466 -10.67 -25.58 0.98
CA ARG A 466 -11.48 -26.30 1.96
C ARG A 466 -12.24 -27.47 1.33
N ALA A 467 -12.79 -27.29 0.14
CA ALA A 467 -13.41 -28.38 -0.62
C ALA A 467 -12.40 -29.51 -0.90
N ALA A 468 -11.19 -29.17 -1.36
CA ALA A 468 -10.12 -30.13 -1.61
C ALA A 468 -9.65 -30.87 -0.34
N ALA A 469 -9.72 -30.20 0.83
CA ALA A 469 -9.37 -30.78 2.13
C ALA A 469 -10.55 -31.54 2.80
N GLY A 470 -11.75 -31.54 2.23
CA GLY A 470 -12.95 -32.15 2.84
C GLY A 470 -13.52 -31.36 4.03
N HIS A 471 -13.23 -30.06 4.12
CA HIS A 471 -13.70 -29.20 5.21
C HIS A 471 -15.02 -28.52 4.82
N HIS A 472 -16.14 -28.98 5.36
CA HIS A 472 -17.49 -28.61 4.91
C HIS A 472 -18.21 -27.56 5.77
N ARG A 473 -17.60 -27.12 6.88
CA ARG A 473 -18.20 -26.10 7.75
C ARG A 473 -17.78 -24.69 7.29
N ASN A 474 -18.39 -24.22 6.18
CA ASN A 474 -18.12 -22.91 5.61
C ASN A 474 -19.41 -22.10 5.48
N TRP A 475 -19.34 -20.82 5.83
CA TRP A 475 -20.40 -19.85 5.69
C TRP A 475 -19.90 -18.66 4.87
N LEU A 476 -20.52 -18.38 3.73
CA LEU A 476 -20.21 -17.23 2.89
C LEU A 476 -21.31 -16.17 3.02
N LEU A 477 -20.92 -14.95 3.43
CA LEU A 477 -21.73 -13.74 3.33
C LEU A 477 -21.11 -12.87 2.24
N PHE A 478 -21.83 -12.63 1.15
CA PHE A 478 -21.28 -11.92 0.00
C PHE A 478 -22.23 -10.86 -0.53
N GLY A 479 -21.67 -9.65 -0.80
CA GLY A 479 -22.43 -8.51 -1.27
C GLY A 479 -22.00 -8.00 -2.65
N GLU A 480 -22.99 -7.69 -3.49
CA GLU A 480 -22.80 -7.03 -4.79
C GLU A 480 -23.95 -6.05 -5.12
N ARG A 481 -24.05 -5.59 -6.38
CA ARG A 481 -25.04 -4.60 -6.78
C ARG A 481 -26.39 -5.18 -7.10
N THR A 482 -26.44 -6.12 -8.05
CA THR A 482 -27.68 -6.74 -8.54
C THR A 482 -27.52 -8.25 -8.66
N ALA A 483 -28.58 -9.01 -8.36
CA ALA A 483 -28.59 -10.45 -8.54
C ALA A 483 -28.57 -10.84 -10.01
N GLU A 484 -29.22 -10.05 -10.87
CA GLU A 484 -29.34 -10.32 -12.31
C GLU A 484 -27.99 -10.25 -13.04
N HIS A 485 -27.15 -9.28 -12.67
CA HIS A 485 -25.92 -9.00 -13.42
C HIS A 485 -24.63 -9.27 -12.63
N ASP A 486 -24.66 -9.16 -11.30
CA ASP A 486 -23.43 -9.18 -10.47
C ASP A 486 -23.31 -10.45 -9.61
N ALA A 487 -24.05 -11.52 -9.93
CA ALA A 487 -23.95 -12.80 -9.23
C ALA A 487 -22.70 -13.58 -9.69
N PHE A 488 -21.53 -13.13 -9.28
CA PHE A 488 -20.24 -13.71 -9.68
C PHE A 488 -20.13 -15.17 -9.27
N HIS A 489 -19.75 -16.04 -10.21
CA HIS A 489 -19.58 -17.49 -9.99
C HIS A 489 -20.79 -18.18 -9.34
N HIS A 490 -22.00 -17.69 -9.66
CA HIS A 490 -23.25 -18.19 -9.08
C HIS A 490 -23.37 -19.72 -9.14
N ASP A 491 -23.13 -20.31 -10.30
CA ASP A 491 -23.26 -21.76 -10.50
C ASP A 491 -22.27 -22.57 -9.64
N GLU A 492 -21.03 -22.06 -9.47
CA GLU A 492 -20.02 -22.68 -8.62
C GLU A 492 -20.43 -22.59 -7.13
N LEU A 493 -20.92 -21.43 -6.69
CA LEU A 493 -21.40 -21.24 -5.32
C LEU A 493 -22.64 -22.13 -5.02
N ALA A 494 -23.57 -22.21 -5.95
CA ALA A 494 -24.73 -23.06 -5.84
C ALA A 494 -24.36 -24.56 -5.80
N ALA A 495 -23.39 -24.96 -6.63
CA ALA A 495 -22.87 -26.33 -6.60
C ALA A 495 -22.19 -26.64 -5.25
N TRP A 496 -21.39 -25.73 -4.70
CA TRP A 496 -20.79 -25.93 -3.36
C TRP A 496 -21.83 -26.02 -2.26
N GLN A 497 -22.91 -25.26 -2.33
CA GLN A 497 -24.02 -25.38 -1.39
C GLN A 497 -24.75 -26.72 -1.54
N ALA A 498 -25.05 -27.14 -2.77
CA ALA A 498 -25.70 -28.42 -3.04
C ALA A 498 -24.87 -29.63 -2.60
N HIS A 499 -23.53 -29.56 -2.71
CA HIS A 499 -22.61 -30.61 -2.28
C HIS A 499 -22.17 -30.48 -0.81
N GLY A 500 -22.72 -29.51 -0.07
CA GLY A 500 -22.46 -29.32 1.35
C GLY A 500 -21.07 -28.71 1.69
N VAL A 501 -20.32 -28.24 0.69
CA VAL A 501 -19.07 -27.47 0.94
C VAL A 501 -19.40 -26.15 1.63
N LEU A 502 -20.46 -25.45 1.17
CA LEU A 502 -21.06 -24.30 1.82
C LEU A 502 -22.24 -24.75 2.67
N GLN A 503 -22.09 -24.72 3.99
CA GLN A 503 -23.19 -25.02 4.92
C GLN A 503 -24.22 -23.88 4.93
N ARG A 504 -23.74 -22.62 4.71
CA ARG A 504 -24.60 -21.44 4.63
C ARG A 504 -24.08 -20.46 3.58
N LEU A 505 -25.00 -19.87 2.83
CA LEU A 505 -24.75 -18.86 1.80
C LEU A 505 -25.77 -17.73 1.97
N ASP A 506 -25.29 -16.53 2.30
CA ASP A 506 -26.10 -15.31 2.37
C ASP A 506 -25.61 -14.33 1.30
N LEU A 507 -26.43 -14.06 0.29
CA LEU A 507 -26.16 -13.12 -0.79
C LEU A 507 -26.96 -11.83 -0.58
N VAL A 508 -26.34 -10.69 -0.71
CA VAL A 508 -26.94 -9.37 -0.53
C VAL A 508 -26.68 -8.50 -1.76
N TYR A 509 -27.75 -7.89 -2.27
CA TYR A 509 -27.68 -7.07 -3.47
C TYR A 509 -28.16 -5.65 -3.18
N SER A 510 -27.24 -4.67 -3.28
CA SER A 510 -27.47 -3.29 -2.81
C SER A 510 -28.45 -2.48 -3.68
N ARG A 511 -28.82 -2.98 -4.88
CA ARG A 511 -29.69 -2.30 -5.84
C ARG A 511 -31.02 -3.01 -6.11
N ASP A 512 -31.25 -4.16 -5.50
CA ASP A 512 -32.47 -4.98 -5.74
C ASP A 512 -33.61 -4.63 -4.78
N GLY A 513 -33.49 -3.60 -3.96
CA GLY A 513 -34.57 -3.11 -3.09
C GLY A 513 -34.93 -4.01 -1.93
N GLY A 514 -34.11 -4.99 -1.56
CA GLY A 514 -34.29 -5.85 -0.40
C GLY A 514 -34.15 -5.10 0.92
N SER A 515 -34.50 -5.73 2.04
CA SER A 515 -34.34 -5.17 3.40
C SER A 515 -32.86 -5.06 3.84
N LEU A 516 -31.98 -5.87 3.25
CA LEU A 516 -30.54 -5.86 3.48
C LEU A 516 -29.86 -5.28 2.23
N HIS A 517 -29.10 -4.19 2.39
CA HIS A 517 -28.44 -3.51 1.27
C HIS A 517 -26.97 -3.86 1.16
N TYR A 518 -26.30 -4.11 2.26
CA TYR A 518 -24.88 -4.37 2.31
C TYR A 518 -24.56 -5.61 3.15
N VAL A 519 -23.39 -6.18 2.92
CA VAL A 519 -22.95 -7.39 3.64
C VAL A 519 -22.89 -7.19 5.16
N GLN A 520 -22.59 -5.97 5.64
CA GLN A 520 -22.64 -5.66 7.08
C GLN A 520 -24.05 -5.72 7.66
N ASP A 521 -25.08 -5.50 6.85
CA ASP A 521 -26.47 -5.65 7.30
C ASP A 521 -26.80 -7.13 7.49
N ALA A 522 -26.32 -8.00 6.59
CA ALA A 522 -26.44 -9.45 6.73
C ALA A 522 -25.70 -9.98 7.96
N VAL A 523 -24.51 -9.42 8.29
CA VAL A 523 -23.78 -9.74 9.52
C VAL A 523 -24.64 -9.44 10.75
N ARG A 524 -25.25 -8.27 10.84
CA ARG A 524 -26.13 -7.88 11.95
C ARG A 524 -27.41 -8.74 12.01
N ALA A 525 -28.03 -8.98 10.86
CA ALA A 525 -29.24 -9.80 10.78
C ALA A 525 -29.00 -11.27 11.17
N SER A 526 -27.74 -11.74 11.07
CA SER A 526 -27.34 -13.10 11.42
C SER A 526 -26.64 -13.19 12.79
N ALA A 527 -26.86 -12.23 13.70
CA ALA A 527 -26.12 -12.09 14.95
C ALA A 527 -26.07 -13.38 15.80
N ASP A 528 -27.18 -14.07 15.97
CA ASP A 528 -27.23 -15.28 16.80
C ASP A 528 -26.44 -16.43 16.16
N ALA A 529 -26.65 -16.68 14.87
CA ALA A 529 -25.86 -17.66 14.14
C ALA A 529 -24.35 -17.33 14.14
N LEU A 530 -23.99 -16.05 14.04
CA LEU A 530 -22.60 -15.63 14.12
C LEU A 530 -21.97 -15.99 15.48
N ARG A 531 -22.69 -15.74 16.58
CA ARG A 531 -22.23 -16.12 17.93
C ARG A 531 -22.05 -17.63 18.06
N GLU A 532 -23.04 -18.41 17.62
CA GLU A 532 -22.97 -19.88 17.64
C GLU A 532 -21.74 -20.41 16.86
N TRP A 533 -21.47 -19.86 15.70
CA TRP A 533 -20.29 -20.24 14.91
C TRP A 533 -18.97 -19.87 15.60
N ILE A 534 -18.89 -18.70 16.21
CA ILE A 534 -17.71 -18.26 16.95
C ILE A 534 -17.48 -19.11 18.21
N GLU A 535 -18.53 -19.48 18.93
CA GLU A 535 -18.49 -20.42 20.08
C GLU A 535 -18.02 -21.81 19.64
N ALA A 536 -18.44 -22.25 18.45
CA ALA A 536 -17.95 -23.48 17.81
C ALA A 536 -16.50 -23.42 17.29
N GLY A 537 -15.79 -22.33 17.54
CA GLY A 537 -14.38 -22.16 17.18
C GLY A 537 -14.13 -21.54 15.81
N ALA A 538 -15.13 -20.99 15.12
CA ALA A 538 -14.97 -20.45 13.77
C ALA A 538 -13.93 -19.34 13.71
N ALA A 539 -13.26 -19.25 12.55
CA ALA A 539 -12.46 -18.11 12.16
C ALA A 539 -13.23 -17.25 11.13
N ILE A 540 -13.00 -15.93 11.14
CA ILE A 540 -13.62 -14.96 10.24
C ILE A 540 -12.55 -14.46 9.27
N TYR A 541 -12.87 -14.50 7.97
CA TYR A 541 -12.02 -13.99 6.89
C TYR A 541 -12.79 -12.95 6.07
N VAL A 542 -12.24 -11.74 5.97
CA VAL A 542 -12.89 -10.61 5.27
C VAL A 542 -12.05 -10.23 4.06
N CYS A 543 -12.66 -10.19 2.86
CA CYS A 543 -11.97 -9.81 1.63
C CYS A 543 -12.81 -8.88 0.77
N GLY A 544 -12.19 -7.82 0.24
CA GLY A 544 -12.85 -6.88 -0.67
C GLY A 544 -12.53 -5.41 -0.39
N SER A 545 -13.49 -4.52 -0.64
CA SER A 545 -13.24 -3.08 -0.61
C SER A 545 -12.86 -2.56 0.79
N LEU A 546 -11.68 -1.94 0.89
CA LEU A 546 -11.25 -1.21 2.08
C LEU A 546 -12.20 -0.05 2.40
N LYS A 547 -12.62 0.71 1.35
CA LYS A 547 -13.51 1.86 1.50
C LYS A 547 -14.97 1.39 1.65
N GLY A 548 -15.56 1.63 2.82
CA GLY A 548 -16.96 1.34 3.12
C GLY A 548 -17.19 -0.08 3.64
N MET A 549 -16.92 -1.15 2.88
CA MET A 549 -17.22 -2.52 3.29
C MET A 549 -16.40 -2.95 4.51
N ALA A 550 -15.08 -2.85 4.47
CA ALA A 550 -14.23 -3.32 5.56
C ALA A 550 -14.55 -2.63 6.90
N ALA A 551 -14.71 -1.30 6.88
CA ALA A 551 -15.11 -0.54 8.06
C ALA A 551 -16.52 -0.91 8.53
N GLY A 552 -17.48 -1.06 7.60
CA GLY A 552 -18.86 -1.45 7.91
C GLY A 552 -18.96 -2.86 8.50
N VAL A 553 -18.24 -3.83 7.96
CA VAL A 553 -18.16 -5.20 8.47
C VAL A 553 -17.49 -5.22 9.86
N ASN A 554 -16.39 -4.50 10.04
CA ASN A 554 -15.73 -4.42 11.35
C ASN A 554 -16.67 -3.84 12.41
N ALA A 555 -17.40 -2.76 12.10
CA ALA A 555 -18.39 -2.18 13.00
C ALA A 555 -19.52 -3.18 13.32
N ALA A 556 -20.06 -3.87 12.30
CA ALA A 556 -21.11 -4.86 12.49
C ALA A 556 -20.65 -6.06 13.36
N LEU A 557 -19.41 -6.53 13.15
CA LEU A 557 -18.82 -7.58 13.99
C LEU A 557 -18.61 -7.09 15.43
N SER A 558 -18.15 -5.84 15.62
CA SER A 558 -18.02 -5.23 16.95
C SER A 558 -19.38 -5.08 17.65
N ASP A 559 -20.44 -4.68 16.91
CA ASP A 559 -21.81 -4.58 17.45
C ASP A 559 -22.35 -5.95 17.92
N VAL A 560 -22.05 -7.03 17.18
CA VAL A 560 -22.56 -8.37 17.45
C VAL A 560 -21.75 -9.10 18.51
N LEU A 561 -20.42 -9.06 18.44
CA LEU A 561 -19.52 -9.86 19.28
C LEU A 561 -18.95 -9.06 20.46
N GLY A 562 -18.95 -7.75 20.38
CA GLY A 562 -18.22 -6.86 21.27
C GLY A 562 -16.78 -6.60 20.77
N GLU A 563 -16.30 -5.36 20.97
CA GLU A 563 -15.00 -4.91 20.50
C GLU A 563 -13.84 -5.77 21.06
N GLU A 564 -13.90 -6.07 22.37
CA GLU A 564 -12.88 -6.86 23.04
C GLU A 564 -12.83 -8.34 22.55
N ALA A 565 -13.98 -8.92 22.21
CA ALA A 565 -14.03 -10.27 21.64
C ALA A 565 -13.43 -10.28 20.24
N LEU A 566 -13.70 -9.26 19.42
CA LEU A 566 -13.15 -9.14 18.07
C LEU A 566 -11.63 -8.95 18.12
N LEU A 567 -11.11 -8.16 19.07
CA LEU A 567 -9.68 -8.01 19.31
C LEU A 567 -9.02 -9.35 19.64
N ARG A 568 -9.61 -10.11 20.58
CA ARG A 568 -9.13 -11.45 20.95
C ARG A 568 -9.11 -12.41 19.75
N LEU A 569 -10.13 -12.36 18.88
CA LEU A 569 -10.13 -13.15 17.65
C LEU A 569 -8.98 -12.77 16.72
N GLY A 570 -8.65 -11.49 16.62
CA GLY A 570 -7.49 -11.00 15.89
C GLY A 570 -6.17 -11.53 16.45
N GLU A 571 -5.95 -11.41 17.77
CA GLU A 571 -4.76 -11.92 18.47
C GLU A 571 -4.62 -13.45 18.35
N GLN A 572 -5.73 -14.19 18.30
CA GLN A 572 -5.75 -15.64 18.07
C GLN A 572 -5.56 -16.03 16.59
N GLY A 573 -5.43 -15.07 15.66
CA GLY A 573 -5.41 -15.33 14.23
C GLY A 573 -6.73 -15.87 13.66
N ARG A 574 -7.84 -15.68 14.38
CA ARG A 574 -9.20 -16.09 13.99
C ARG A 574 -10.00 -14.97 13.33
N TYR A 575 -9.52 -13.75 13.29
CA TYR A 575 -10.05 -12.63 12.51
C TYR A 575 -8.95 -12.12 11.59
N ARG A 576 -9.14 -12.31 10.28
CA ARG A 576 -8.16 -12.00 9.25
C ARG A 576 -8.81 -11.21 8.13
N ARG A 577 -8.04 -10.32 7.51
CA ARG A 577 -8.55 -9.44 6.46
C ARG A 577 -7.55 -9.34 5.31
N ASP A 578 -8.08 -9.28 4.09
CA ASP A 578 -7.35 -8.94 2.86
C ASP A 578 -8.20 -7.91 2.11
N VAL A 579 -8.02 -6.63 2.43
CA VAL A 579 -8.88 -5.53 1.98
C VAL A 579 -8.08 -4.46 1.26
N TYR A 580 -8.59 -3.96 0.13
CA TYR A 580 -7.90 -3.10 -0.84
C TYR A 580 -8.80 -2.03 -1.49
#